data_5eeaa8679d9b02bf4f2cb97b99cdb0cb
#
_entry.id   5eeaa8679d9b02bf4f2cb97b99cdb0cb
#
_cell.length_a   1.000
_cell.length_b   1.000
_cell.length_c   1.000
_cell.angle_alpha   90.00
_cell.angle_beta   90.00
_cell.angle_gamma   90.00
#
_symmetry.space_group_name_H-M   'P 1'
#
loop_
_entity.id
_entity.type
_entity.pdbx_description
1 polymer ?
#
loop_
_entity_poly.entity_id
_entity_poly.type
_entity_poly.pdbx_seq_one_letter_code
_entity_poly.pdbx_strand_id
1 'polypeptide(L)'
;MAKPANSGQHSADLVQAFTAAFTSDDIESFLDLIAPDGEWVIMATGETFRGIDQIRQLANRSVDARTHGGGLGIKPTNIFTNAEGTRLVWEYVHTGVVTEKWPASSAHRPVPGTKFDLPIILVGEIRDGKLVKMREYFDLLTLLEPGTLHHLYS
;
A
#
# COMPACT_ATOMS: atom_id res chain seq x y z
N MET A 1 -26.38 1.49 -28.35
CA MET A 1 -25.51 0.60 -27.52
C MET A 1 -24.39 1.43 -26.95
N ALA A 2 -24.38 1.67 -25.66
CA ALA A 2 -23.26 2.34 -25.00
C ALA A 2 -22.05 1.40 -25.07
N LYS A 3 -20.89 1.92 -25.55
CA LYS A 3 -19.61 1.23 -25.54
C LYS A 3 -19.28 0.94 -24.05
N PRO A 4 -18.92 -0.29 -23.64
CA PRO A 4 -18.58 -0.56 -22.27
C PRO A 4 -17.45 0.39 -21.88
N ALA A 5 -17.62 1.10 -20.78
CA ALA A 5 -16.56 1.92 -20.21
C ALA A 5 -15.31 1.06 -20.05
N ASN A 6 -14.17 1.59 -20.49
CA ASN A 6 -12.91 0.85 -20.53
C ASN A 6 -12.50 0.48 -19.10
N SER A 7 -12.78 -0.77 -18.70
CA SER A 7 -12.55 -1.27 -17.32
C SER A 7 -11.11 -1.09 -16.88
N GLY A 8 -10.15 -1.18 -17.80
CA GLY A 8 -8.74 -0.93 -17.54
C GLY A 8 -8.44 0.53 -17.17
N GLN A 9 -9.19 1.50 -17.72
CA GLN A 9 -9.04 2.91 -17.37
C GLN A 9 -9.45 3.18 -15.92
N HIS A 10 -10.58 2.62 -15.46
CA HIS A 10 -11.06 2.78 -14.09
C HIS A 10 -10.06 2.25 -13.06
N SER A 11 -9.40 1.12 -13.32
CA SER A 11 -8.38 0.57 -12.44
C SER A 11 -7.12 1.45 -12.40
N ALA A 12 -6.71 2.00 -13.55
CA ALA A 12 -5.59 2.92 -13.63
C ALA A 12 -5.88 4.23 -12.87
N ASP A 13 -7.08 4.79 -13.01
CA ASP A 13 -7.51 5.98 -12.29
C ASP A 13 -7.55 5.74 -10.78
N LEU A 14 -8.03 4.57 -10.35
CA LEU A 14 -8.04 4.16 -8.94
C LEU A 14 -6.62 4.08 -8.36
N VAL A 15 -5.68 3.45 -9.08
CA VAL A 15 -4.27 3.36 -8.65
C VAL A 15 -3.62 4.74 -8.63
N GLN A 16 -3.92 5.61 -9.59
CA GLN A 16 -3.41 6.99 -9.59
C GLN A 16 -3.90 7.78 -8.37
N ALA A 17 -5.20 7.70 -8.07
CA ALA A 17 -5.80 8.35 -6.91
C ALA A 17 -5.21 7.82 -5.59
N PHE A 18 -5.04 6.49 -5.47
CA PHE A 18 -4.40 5.85 -4.33
C PHE A 18 -2.95 6.34 -4.15
N THR A 19 -2.17 6.35 -5.24
CA THR A 19 -0.78 6.82 -5.22
C THR A 19 -0.69 8.27 -4.73
N ALA A 20 -1.55 9.15 -5.22
CA ALA A 20 -1.58 10.55 -4.85
C ALA A 20 -1.93 10.72 -3.36
N ALA A 21 -3.03 10.11 -2.90
CA ALA A 21 -3.50 10.20 -1.52
C ALA A 21 -2.46 9.63 -0.53
N PHE A 22 -1.90 8.47 -0.84
CA PHE A 22 -0.92 7.81 0.03
C PHE A 22 0.41 8.56 0.09
N THR A 23 0.88 9.10 -1.03
CA THR A 23 2.14 9.88 -1.08
C THR A 23 2.03 11.22 -0.38
N SER A 24 0.85 11.85 -0.41
CA SER A 24 0.58 13.12 0.28
C SER A 24 0.13 12.95 1.74
N ASP A 25 0.02 11.71 2.23
CA ASP A 25 -0.53 11.37 3.55
C ASP A 25 -1.97 11.88 3.76
N ASP A 26 -2.74 12.01 2.67
CA ASP A 26 -4.15 12.39 2.69
C ASP A 26 -5.03 11.16 2.99
N ILE A 27 -5.22 10.91 4.29
CA ILE A 27 -5.94 9.73 4.79
C ILE A 27 -7.40 9.73 4.35
N GLU A 28 -8.07 10.88 4.29
CA GLU A 28 -9.48 10.94 3.90
C GLU A 28 -9.66 10.58 2.43
N SER A 29 -8.88 11.18 1.53
CA SER A 29 -8.89 10.82 0.12
C SER A 29 -8.50 9.36 -0.11
N PHE A 30 -7.59 8.81 0.68
CA PHE A 30 -7.24 7.38 0.65
C PHE A 30 -8.43 6.50 1.04
N LEU A 31 -9.14 6.82 2.13
CA LEU A 31 -10.28 6.04 2.61
C LEU A 31 -11.48 6.10 1.66
N ASP A 32 -11.64 7.21 0.94
CA ASP A 32 -12.69 7.35 -0.07
C ASP A 32 -12.57 6.35 -1.23
N LEU A 33 -11.38 5.78 -1.43
CA LEU A 33 -11.12 4.75 -2.45
C LEU A 33 -11.51 3.35 -1.98
N ILE A 34 -11.85 3.18 -0.70
CA ILE A 34 -12.11 1.88 -0.08
C ILE A 34 -13.61 1.75 0.20
N ALA A 35 -14.16 0.56 -0.03
CA ALA A 35 -15.56 0.28 0.31
C ALA A 35 -15.76 0.30 1.83
N PRO A 36 -16.96 0.69 2.34
CA PRO A 36 -17.23 0.75 3.78
C PRO A 36 -16.99 -0.58 4.52
N ASP A 37 -17.20 -1.71 3.84
CA ASP A 37 -16.97 -3.08 4.30
C ASP A 37 -15.61 -3.63 3.85
N GLY A 38 -14.69 -2.76 3.46
CA GLY A 38 -13.36 -3.13 2.97
C GLY A 38 -12.55 -3.97 3.95
N GLU A 39 -11.72 -4.87 3.42
CA GLU A 39 -10.79 -5.68 4.19
C GLU A 39 -9.37 -5.48 3.66
N TRP A 40 -8.42 -5.23 4.53
CA TRP A 40 -7.00 -5.13 4.22
C TRP A 40 -6.20 -6.15 5.02
N VAL A 41 -5.45 -7.01 4.34
CA VAL A 41 -4.60 -8.01 4.95
C VAL A 41 -3.13 -7.71 4.63
N ILE A 42 -2.31 -7.55 5.65
CA ILE A 42 -0.86 -7.46 5.53
C ILE A 42 -0.30 -8.89 5.62
N MET A 43 0.08 -9.43 4.48
CA MET A 43 0.47 -10.84 4.37
C MET A 43 1.78 -11.13 5.10
N ALA A 44 2.68 -10.15 5.19
CA ALA A 44 3.95 -10.29 5.90
C ALA A 44 3.80 -10.50 7.41
N THR A 45 2.72 -9.96 8.02
CA THR A 45 2.47 -10.06 9.47
C THR A 45 1.23 -10.87 9.83
N GLY A 46 0.36 -11.14 8.86
CA GLY A 46 -0.94 -11.78 9.07
C GLY A 46 -2.01 -10.86 9.69
N GLU A 47 -1.71 -9.58 9.88
CA GLU A 47 -2.69 -8.61 10.40
C GLU A 47 -3.81 -8.37 9.40
N THR A 48 -5.03 -8.30 9.90
CA THR A 48 -6.24 -8.03 9.10
C THR A 48 -7.01 -6.86 9.69
N PHE A 49 -7.37 -5.91 8.83
CA PHE A 49 -8.13 -4.71 9.15
C PHE A 49 -9.46 -4.76 8.39
N ARG A 50 -10.58 -4.65 9.11
CA ARG A 50 -11.94 -4.72 8.54
C ARG A 50 -12.73 -3.46 8.79
N GLY A 51 -13.33 -2.94 7.71
CA GLY A 51 -14.10 -1.70 7.72
C GLY A 51 -13.22 -0.45 7.81
N ILE A 52 -13.82 0.68 7.50
CA ILE A 52 -13.13 1.96 7.36
C ILE A 52 -12.39 2.37 8.65
N ASP A 53 -12.96 2.12 9.83
CA ASP A 53 -12.34 2.54 11.09
C ASP A 53 -11.02 1.81 11.38
N GLN A 54 -10.95 0.50 11.13
CA GLN A 54 -9.71 -0.26 11.30
C GLN A 54 -8.70 0.08 10.22
N ILE A 55 -9.15 0.28 8.97
CA ILE A 55 -8.26 0.70 7.87
C ILE A 55 -7.73 2.12 8.12
N ARG A 56 -8.52 3.01 8.72
CA ARG A 56 -8.05 4.33 9.20
C ARG A 56 -6.94 4.20 10.23
N GLN A 57 -7.07 3.28 11.19
CA GLN A 57 -6.02 3.02 12.17
C GLN A 57 -4.73 2.52 11.51
N LEU A 58 -4.83 1.63 10.51
CA LEU A 58 -3.68 1.20 9.72
C LEU A 58 -3.04 2.38 8.99
N ALA A 59 -3.83 3.23 8.33
CA ALA A 59 -3.34 4.40 7.60
C ALA A 59 -2.63 5.38 8.53
N ASN A 60 -3.22 5.73 9.67
CA ASN A 60 -2.59 6.58 10.68
C ASN A 60 -1.27 6.00 11.18
N ARG A 61 -1.25 4.72 11.51
CA ARG A 61 -0.03 4.02 11.94
C ARG A 61 1.05 4.08 10.86
N SER A 62 0.66 3.92 9.60
CA SER A 62 1.58 3.99 8.46
C SER A 62 2.15 5.40 8.28
N VAL A 63 1.33 6.44 8.39
CA VAL A 63 1.76 7.86 8.32
C VAL A 63 2.71 8.18 9.47
N ASP A 64 2.39 7.77 10.69
CA ASP A 64 3.24 8.01 11.86
C ASP A 64 4.60 7.31 11.77
N ALA A 65 4.64 6.11 11.17
CA ALA A 65 5.85 5.29 11.10
C ALA A 65 6.90 5.81 10.12
N ARG A 66 6.55 6.68 9.20
CA ARG A 66 7.41 7.14 8.11
C ARG A 66 7.19 8.61 7.76
N THR A 67 8.18 9.20 7.09
CA THR A 67 8.03 10.47 6.39
C THR A 67 8.13 10.26 4.89
N HIS A 68 7.29 10.97 4.15
CA HIS A 68 7.36 11.19 2.71
C HIS A 68 7.83 12.62 2.40
N GLY A 69 7.92 12.95 1.13
CA GLY A 69 8.37 14.25 0.64
C GLY A 69 9.75 14.15 -0.02
N GLY A 70 10.16 15.18 -0.75
CA GLY A 70 11.44 15.18 -1.45
C GLY A 70 11.58 14.05 -2.49
N GLY A 71 10.46 13.61 -3.11
CA GLY A 71 10.44 12.51 -4.08
C GLY A 71 10.24 11.13 -3.46
N LEU A 72 10.03 11.05 -2.14
CA LEU A 72 9.63 9.82 -1.44
C LEU A 72 8.11 9.61 -1.55
N GLY A 73 7.67 8.36 -1.39
CA GLY A 73 6.28 7.97 -1.49
C GLY A 73 6.09 6.67 -2.26
N ILE A 74 4.98 6.54 -2.97
CA ILE A 74 4.69 5.38 -3.81
C ILE A 74 5.13 5.63 -5.23
N LYS A 75 5.91 4.69 -5.77
CA LYS A 75 6.34 4.67 -7.17
C LYS A 75 5.75 3.43 -7.86
N PRO A 76 4.62 3.57 -8.59
CA PRO A 76 4.04 2.46 -9.32
C PRO A 76 5.00 1.92 -10.38
N THR A 77 5.07 0.59 -10.52
CA THR A 77 5.88 -0.07 -11.55
C THR A 77 5.00 -0.78 -12.58
N ASN A 78 4.06 -1.62 -12.13
CA ASN A 78 3.17 -2.34 -13.03
C ASN A 78 1.75 -2.42 -12.45
N ILE A 79 0.76 -2.45 -13.34
CA ILE A 79 -0.65 -2.67 -13.00
C ILE A 79 -1.21 -3.71 -13.94
N PHE A 80 -1.80 -4.76 -13.38
CA PHE A 80 -2.49 -5.81 -14.11
C PHE A 80 -3.94 -5.85 -13.68
N THR A 81 -4.87 -5.91 -14.61
CA THR A 81 -6.30 -6.00 -14.33
C THR A 81 -6.93 -7.13 -15.12
N ASN A 82 -7.99 -7.73 -14.58
CA ASN A 82 -8.83 -8.64 -15.38
C ASN A 82 -9.70 -7.86 -16.36
N ALA A 83 -10.27 -8.58 -17.36
CA ALA A 83 -11.06 -7.97 -18.42
C ALA A 83 -12.30 -7.21 -17.89
N GLU A 84 -12.88 -7.67 -16.79
CA GLU A 84 -14.06 -7.09 -16.14
C GLU A 84 -13.73 -5.85 -15.28
N GLY A 85 -12.44 -5.59 -15.00
CA GLY A 85 -12.02 -4.49 -14.12
C GLY A 85 -12.41 -4.66 -12.65
N THR A 86 -12.66 -5.90 -12.22
CA THR A 86 -13.06 -6.23 -10.84
C THR A 86 -11.91 -6.70 -9.97
N ARG A 87 -10.74 -6.93 -10.57
CA ARG A 87 -9.51 -7.34 -9.87
C ARG A 87 -8.30 -6.61 -10.43
N LEU A 88 -7.38 -6.28 -9.54
CA LEU A 88 -6.10 -5.72 -9.92
C LEU A 88 -4.95 -6.40 -9.15
N VAL A 89 -3.79 -6.45 -9.80
CA VAL A 89 -2.50 -6.65 -9.17
C VAL A 89 -1.68 -5.40 -9.44
N TRP A 90 -1.17 -4.79 -8.40
CA TRP A 90 -0.41 -3.57 -8.49
C TRP A 90 0.94 -3.75 -7.82
N GLU A 91 1.99 -3.59 -8.62
CA GLU A 91 3.37 -3.58 -8.15
C GLU A 91 3.84 -2.14 -7.98
N TYR A 92 4.45 -1.85 -6.85
CA TYR A 92 5.00 -0.53 -6.56
C TYR A 92 6.18 -0.62 -5.59
N VAL A 93 6.98 0.44 -5.55
CA VAL A 93 8.00 0.62 -4.53
C VAL A 93 7.53 1.71 -3.58
N HIS A 94 7.42 1.38 -2.30
CA HIS A 94 7.15 2.34 -1.24
C HIS A 94 8.49 2.86 -0.71
N THR A 95 8.73 4.14 -0.84
CA THR A 95 9.95 4.80 -0.39
C THR A 95 9.65 5.76 0.75
N GLY A 96 10.49 5.78 1.76
CA GLY A 96 10.29 6.65 2.91
C GLY A 96 11.49 6.70 3.84
N VAL A 97 11.31 7.43 4.93
CA VAL A 97 12.27 7.48 6.04
C VAL A 97 11.56 7.07 7.32
N VAL A 98 12.13 6.12 8.05
CA VAL A 98 11.60 5.64 9.33
C VAL A 98 11.61 6.75 10.37
N THR A 99 10.51 6.90 11.12
CA THR A 99 10.38 7.87 12.20
C THR A 99 10.56 7.24 13.59
N GLU A 100 10.67 8.08 14.62
CA GLU A 100 10.65 7.67 16.03
C GLU A 100 9.34 6.98 16.44
N LYS A 101 8.24 7.22 15.71
CA LYS A 101 6.91 6.69 16.01
C LYS A 101 6.64 5.30 15.43
N TRP A 102 7.65 4.64 14.89
CA TRP A 102 7.49 3.26 14.43
C TRP A 102 6.91 2.39 15.55
N PRO A 103 5.90 1.53 15.30
CA PRO A 103 5.24 0.76 16.35
C PRO A 103 6.21 -0.09 17.15
N ALA A 104 6.18 0.07 18.47
CA ALA A 104 7.09 -0.61 19.40
C ALA A 104 6.85 -2.12 19.53
N SER A 105 5.78 -2.65 18.95
CA SER A 105 5.38 -4.06 19.08
C SER A 105 6.19 -5.05 18.22
N SER A 106 7.06 -4.55 17.33
CA SER A 106 7.97 -5.42 16.59
C SER A 106 9.23 -5.68 17.40
N ALA A 107 9.59 -6.95 17.59
CA ALA A 107 10.85 -7.37 18.19
C ALA A 107 12.07 -6.81 17.44
N HIS A 108 11.88 -6.39 16.21
CA HIS A 108 12.86 -5.74 15.33
C HIS A 108 12.31 -4.38 14.90
N ARG A 109 12.90 -3.33 15.45
CA ARG A 109 12.53 -1.95 15.14
C ARG A 109 13.58 -1.35 14.22
N PRO A 110 13.16 -0.84 13.02
CA PRO A 110 14.09 -0.10 12.18
C PRO A 110 14.65 1.12 12.93
N VAL A 111 15.88 1.49 12.61
CA VAL A 111 16.50 2.67 13.21
C VAL A 111 15.85 3.94 12.63
N PRO A 112 15.36 4.88 13.47
CA PRO A 112 14.85 6.16 12.99
C PRO A 112 15.85 6.89 12.11
N GLY A 113 15.37 7.53 11.04
CA GLY A 113 16.22 8.15 10.03
C GLY A 113 16.68 7.21 8.92
N THR A 114 16.45 5.89 9.03
CA THR A 114 16.77 4.93 7.97
C THR A 114 15.85 5.16 6.77
N LYS A 115 16.45 5.32 5.60
CA LYS A 115 15.72 5.31 4.32
C LYS A 115 15.40 3.88 3.93
N PHE A 116 14.22 3.67 3.37
CA PHE A 116 13.81 2.36 2.84
C PHE A 116 13.21 2.49 1.44
N ASP A 117 13.44 1.46 0.65
CA ASP A 117 12.80 1.19 -0.63
C ASP A 117 12.17 -0.20 -0.52
N LEU A 118 10.87 -0.25 -0.31
CA LEU A 118 10.13 -1.49 -0.05
C LEU A 118 9.31 -1.88 -1.28
N PRO A 119 9.71 -2.91 -2.03
CA PRO A 119 8.88 -3.47 -3.08
C PRO A 119 7.62 -4.11 -2.49
N ILE A 120 6.46 -3.76 -3.04
CA ILE A 120 5.17 -4.22 -2.58
C ILE A 120 4.35 -4.72 -3.76
N ILE A 121 3.62 -5.81 -3.55
CA ILE A 121 2.56 -6.27 -4.44
C ILE A 121 1.24 -6.16 -3.69
N LEU A 122 0.30 -5.41 -4.24
CA LEU A 122 -1.08 -5.35 -3.73
C LEU A 122 -2.00 -6.09 -4.69
N VAL A 123 -2.72 -7.07 -4.17
CA VAL A 123 -3.79 -7.78 -4.89
C VAL A 123 -5.11 -7.23 -4.39
N GLY A 124 -5.89 -6.62 -5.28
CA GLY A 124 -7.13 -5.94 -4.96
C GLY A 124 -8.35 -6.52 -5.66
N GLU A 125 -9.49 -6.54 -4.98
CA GLU A 125 -10.81 -6.74 -5.56
C GLU A 125 -11.53 -5.39 -5.59
N ILE A 126 -12.20 -5.10 -6.72
CA ILE A 126 -12.91 -3.83 -6.96
C ILE A 126 -14.41 -4.12 -7.08
N ARG A 127 -15.22 -3.36 -6.36
CA ARG A 127 -16.68 -3.34 -6.45
C ARG A 127 -17.15 -1.90 -6.47
N ASP A 128 -17.97 -1.54 -7.44
CA ASP A 128 -18.54 -0.19 -7.62
C ASP A 128 -17.46 0.92 -7.59
N GLY A 129 -16.31 0.65 -8.24
CA GLY A 129 -15.21 1.60 -8.35
C GLY A 129 -14.37 1.75 -7.07
N LYS A 130 -14.61 0.95 -6.04
CA LYS A 130 -13.88 0.98 -4.76
C LYS A 130 -13.18 -0.34 -4.46
N LEU A 131 -12.07 -0.26 -3.74
CA LEU A 131 -11.34 -1.43 -3.22
C LEU A 131 -12.16 -2.10 -2.11
N VAL A 132 -12.39 -3.40 -2.21
CA VAL A 132 -13.17 -4.18 -1.22
C VAL A 132 -12.28 -5.12 -0.44
N LYS A 133 -11.38 -5.83 -1.11
CA LYS A 133 -10.38 -6.70 -0.48
C LYS A 133 -9.01 -6.37 -1.00
N MET A 134 -8.07 -6.16 -0.10
CA MET A 134 -6.69 -5.88 -0.39
C MET A 134 -5.81 -6.88 0.36
N ARG A 135 -4.87 -7.48 -0.36
CA ARG A 135 -3.79 -8.30 0.21
C ARG A 135 -2.48 -7.69 -0.20
N GLU A 136 -1.70 -7.26 0.79
CA GLU A 136 -0.44 -6.59 0.61
C GLU A 136 0.71 -7.53 0.94
N TYR A 137 1.58 -7.75 -0.02
CA TYR A 137 2.73 -8.64 0.05
C TYR A 137 4.02 -7.83 -0.02
N PHE A 138 4.88 -7.97 0.96
CA PHE A 138 6.22 -7.42 0.96
C PHE A 138 7.16 -8.26 1.82
N ASP A 139 8.46 -8.08 1.62
CA ASP A 139 9.47 -8.71 2.46
C ASP A 139 9.71 -7.84 3.70
N LEU A 140 9.27 -8.35 4.85
CA LEU A 140 9.43 -7.67 6.14
C LEU A 140 10.91 -7.45 6.50
N LEU A 141 11.80 -8.35 6.11
CA LEU A 141 13.24 -8.22 6.38
C LEU A 141 13.86 -7.05 5.64
N THR A 142 13.42 -6.76 4.42
CA THR A 142 13.86 -5.57 3.67
C THR A 142 13.55 -4.28 4.45
N LEU A 143 12.45 -4.25 5.18
CA LEU A 143 12.06 -3.10 5.99
C LEU A 143 12.80 -3.02 7.32
N LEU A 144 13.01 -4.16 7.99
CA LEU A 144 13.60 -4.24 9.31
C LEU A 144 15.13 -4.18 9.30
N GLU A 145 15.74 -4.75 8.27
CA GLU A 145 17.19 -4.86 8.12
C GLU A 145 17.63 -4.48 6.69
N PRO A 146 17.52 -3.19 6.30
CA PRO A 146 17.92 -2.75 4.97
C PRO A 146 19.39 -3.11 4.69
N GLY A 147 19.63 -3.89 3.66
CA GLY A 147 20.95 -4.31 3.23
C GLY A 147 21.42 -5.69 3.70
N THR A 148 20.74 -6.34 4.64
CA THR A 148 21.14 -7.69 5.11
C THR A 148 20.95 -8.77 4.05
N LEU A 149 19.92 -8.64 3.20
CA LEU A 149 19.65 -9.61 2.14
C LEU A 149 20.72 -9.66 1.02
N HIS A 150 21.44 -8.58 0.82
CA HIS A 150 22.53 -8.57 -0.18
C HIS A 150 23.66 -9.55 0.15
N HIS A 151 23.84 -9.92 1.41
CA HIS A 151 24.88 -10.87 1.84
C HIS A 151 24.48 -12.35 1.72
N LEU A 152 23.17 -12.64 1.56
CA LEU A 152 22.70 -14.02 1.43
C LEU A 152 22.79 -14.56 -0.01
N TYR A 153 22.99 -13.69 -0.99
CA TYR A 153 23.02 -14.02 -2.42
C TYR A 153 24.31 -13.58 -3.14
N SER A 154 25.30 -13.11 -2.40
CA SER A 154 26.64 -12.75 -2.94
C SER A 154 27.65 -13.88 -2.78
#